data_38d5734b4f65ac9ecf74ee239a3f36b2
#
_entry.id   38d5734b4f65ac9ecf74ee239a3f36b2
#
_cell.length_a   1.000
_cell.length_b   1.000
_cell.length_c   1.000
_cell.angle_alpha   90.00
_cell.angle_beta   90.00
_cell.angle_gamma   90.00
#
_symmetry.space_group_name_H-M   'P 1'
#
loop_
_entity.id
_entity.type
_entity.pdbx_description
1 polymer ?
#
loop_
_entity_poly.entity_id
_entity_poly.type
_entity_poly.pdbx_seq_one_letter_code
_entity_poly.pdbx_strand_id
1 'polypeptide(L)'
;MSIIVTGTTGGLTDLGTISLHLATLWPNPVTVIEADPDGGRLAARHNWDLRPGLAELAAHVRTPASSTLDPQTLRRIYRNDVSVVVAPPSAEQVIAALSIIAPHTKTIDKVLGTDVIINVGRVRPNTPASEIMRAADTRLLISRTDLDDVVALVHRQPLLKELGEWQVLAAGGRYKIDELAKAIEWPVIADLLPSDRRSSAVLKLTIANLASTQHSIDLVDRAVA
;
A
#
# COMPACT_ATOMS: atom_id res chain seq x y z
N MET A 1 -8.05 11.10 7.01
CA MET A 1 -7.88 9.92 6.14
C MET A 1 -6.44 9.91 5.70
N SER A 2 -5.86 8.76 5.49
CA SER A 2 -4.42 8.60 5.26
C SER A 2 -4.12 7.75 4.04
N ILE A 3 -2.96 8.01 3.44
CA ILE A 3 -2.47 7.33 2.25
C ILE A 3 -1.22 6.55 2.62
N ILE A 4 -1.34 5.24 2.60
CA ILE A 4 -0.28 4.29 2.92
C ILE A 4 0.15 3.59 1.64
N VAL A 5 1.44 3.55 1.38
CA VAL A 5 1.98 2.73 0.29
C VAL A 5 2.57 1.44 0.86
N THR A 6 2.25 0.32 0.24
CA THR A 6 2.89 -0.98 0.49
C THR A 6 3.72 -1.40 -0.71
N GLY A 7 4.95 -1.83 -0.47
CA GLY A 7 5.86 -2.31 -1.51
C GLY A 7 6.78 -3.41 -1.01
N THR A 8 7.50 -4.05 -1.93
CA THR A 8 8.53 -5.07 -1.60
C THR A 8 9.79 -4.86 -2.43
N THR A 9 10.93 -5.34 -1.94
CA THR A 9 12.19 -5.34 -2.70
C THR A 9 12.48 -6.65 -3.40
N GLY A 10 11.88 -7.75 -2.98
CA GLY A 10 12.26 -9.10 -3.39
C GLY A 10 11.12 -10.09 -3.45
N GLY A 11 11.42 -11.30 -3.09
CA GLY A 11 10.72 -12.56 -3.26
C GLY A 11 9.26 -12.72 -2.84
N LEU A 12 8.58 -11.67 -2.38
CA LEU A 12 7.15 -11.73 -2.13
C LEU A 12 6.38 -11.79 -3.44
N THR A 13 5.89 -12.96 -3.76
CA THR A 13 5.11 -13.22 -4.98
C THR A 13 3.67 -12.75 -4.88
N ASP A 14 3.19 -12.38 -3.69
CA ASP A 14 1.78 -12.09 -3.42
C ASP A 14 1.56 -10.89 -2.49
N LEU A 15 2.18 -9.78 -2.82
CA LEU A 15 2.00 -8.54 -2.07
C LEU A 15 0.54 -8.06 -2.08
N GLY A 16 -0.22 -8.33 -3.14
CA GLY A 16 -1.64 -8.01 -3.23
C GLY A 16 -2.44 -8.64 -2.10
N THR A 17 -2.33 -9.96 -1.90
CA THR A 17 -3.00 -10.65 -0.79
C THR A 17 -2.49 -10.19 0.57
N ILE A 18 -1.20 -9.88 0.71
CA ILE A 18 -0.64 -9.35 1.95
C ILE A 18 -1.20 -7.96 2.25
N SER A 19 -1.34 -7.09 1.25
CA SER A 19 -1.95 -5.77 1.43
C SER A 19 -3.44 -5.87 1.80
N LEU A 20 -4.17 -6.85 1.24
CA LEU A 20 -5.53 -7.16 1.66
C LEU A 20 -5.58 -7.67 3.12
N HIS A 21 -4.63 -8.51 3.52
CA HIS A 21 -4.55 -8.95 4.91
C HIS A 21 -4.29 -7.78 5.86
N LEU A 22 -3.35 -6.90 5.55
CA LEU A 22 -3.10 -5.67 6.30
C LEU A 22 -4.38 -4.83 6.42
N ALA A 23 -5.12 -4.66 5.33
CA ALA A 23 -6.37 -3.93 5.31
C ALA A 23 -7.45 -4.55 6.20
N THR A 24 -7.52 -5.88 6.31
CA THR A 24 -8.48 -6.55 7.23
C THR A 24 -8.19 -6.29 8.72
N LEU A 25 -6.99 -5.86 9.05
CA LEU A 25 -6.57 -5.48 10.40
C LEU A 25 -6.66 -3.97 10.64
N TRP A 26 -6.96 -3.20 9.61
CA TRP A 26 -7.06 -1.73 9.69
C TRP A 26 -8.29 -1.32 10.50
N PRO A 27 -8.17 -0.36 11.45
CA PRO A 27 -9.27 -0.02 12.36
C PRO A 27 -10.37 0.85 11.71
N ASN A 28 -10.04 1.55 10.63
CA ASN A 28 -10.96 2.46 9.93
C ASN A 28 -11.41 1.85 8.60
N PRO A 29 -12.50 2.35 7.99
CA PRO A 29 -12.81 2.02 6.61
C PRO A 29 -11.62 2.27 5.69
N VAL A 30 -11.23 1.27 4.91
CA VAL A 30 -10.02 1.32 4.09
C VAL A 30 -10.27 0.79 2.68
N THR A 31 -9.63 1.42 1.71
CA THR A 31 -9.61 0.97 0.32
C THR A 31 -8.20 0.54 -0.08
N VAL A 32 -8.06 -0.68 -0.56
CA VAL A 32 -6.82 -1.16 -1.19
C VAL A 32 -6.86 -0.83 -2.67
N ILE A 33 -5.84 -0.13 -3.17
CA ILE A 33 -5.65 0.12 -4.60
C ILE A 33 -4.52 -0.79 -5.08
N GLU A 34 -4.83 -1.66 -6.04
CA GLU A 34 -3.82 -2.43 -6.74
C GLU A 34 -3.14 -1.53 -7.78
N ALA A 35 -1.87 -1.21 -7.55
CA ALA A 35 -1.09 -0.25 -8.32
C ALA A 35 0.30 -0.80 -8.72
N ASP A 36 0.40 -2.14 -8.87
CA ASP A 36 1.64 -2.79 -9.28
C ASP A 36 1.91 -2.51 -10.77
N PRO A 37 3.01 -1.82 -11.12
CA PRO A 37 3.34 -1.54 -12.52
C PRO A 37 3.51 -2.78 -13.41
N ASP A 38 3.71 -3.95 -12.82
CA ASP A 38 3.81 -5.22 -13.55
C ASP A 38 2.44 -5.85 -13.91
N GLY A 39 1.35 -5.19 -13.52
CA GLY A 39 -0.03 -5.63 -13.78
C GLY A 39 -0.74 -6.21 -12.57
N GLY A 40 -2.08 -6.08 -12.56
CA GLY A 40 -2.95 -6.57 -11.50
C GLY A 40 -3.14 -8.09 -11.52
N ARG A 41 -3.37 -8.67 -10.34
CA ARG A 41 -3.60 -10.10 -10.13
C ARG A 41 -4.83 -10.38 -9.25
N LEU A 42 -5.29 -9.37 -8.49
CA LEU A 42 -6.37 -9.56 -7.53
C LEU A 42 -7.69 -9.92 -8.21
N ALA A 43 -8.01 -9.29 -9.33
CA ALA A 43 -9.23 -9.58 -10.08
C ALA A 43 -9.28 -11.07 -10.50
N ALA A 44 -8.20 -11.58 -11.11
CA ALA A 44 -8.13 -12.98 -11.51
C ALA A 44 -8.18 -13.94 -10.31
N ARG A 45 -7.50 -13.60 -9.21
CA ARG A 45 -7.44 -14.43 -8.00
C ARG A 45 -8.78 -14.57 -7.29
N HIS A 46 -9.59 -13.50 -7.31
CA HIS A 46 -10.88 -13.47 -6.63
C HIS A 46 -12.07 -13.63 -7.59
N ASN A 47 -11.80 -13.90 -8.86
CA ASN A 47 -12.82 -14.00 -9.92
C ASN A 47 -13.72 -12.74 -9.95
N TRP A 48 -13.07 -11.56 -9.91
CA TRP A 48 -13.74 -10.26 -10.02
C TRP A 48 -13.64 -9.72 -11.44
N ASP A 49 -14.64 -8.92 -11.83
CA ASP A 49 -14.57 -8.13 -13.04
C ASP A 49 -13.44 -7.10 -12.95
N LEU A 50 -12.79 -6.84 -14.08
CA LEU A 50 -11.73 -5.81 -14.17
C LEU A 50 -12.29 -4.39 -14.11
N ARG A 51 -13.60 -4.23 -14.37
CA ARG A 51 -14.29 -2.93 -14.38
C ARG A 51 -15.49 -2.93 -13.43
N PRO A 52 -15.72 -1.77 -12.79
CA PRO A 52 -14.84 -0.60 -12.67
C PRO A 52 -13.58 -0.94 -11.86
N GLY A 53 -12.48 -0.23 -12.11
CA GLY A 53 -11.19 -0.48 -11.48
C GLY A 53 -10.21 0.71 -11.61
N LEU A 54 -8.93 0.42 -11.73
CA LEU A 54 -7.87 1.43 -11.75
C LEU A 54 -8.00 2.44 -12.90
N ALA A 55 -8.46 2.00 -14.08
CA ALA A 55 -8.64 2.86 -15.25
C ALA A 55 -9.77 3.88 -15.03
N GLU A 56 -10.87 3.46 -14.44
CA GLU A 56 -11.99 4.34 -14.10
C GLU A 56 -11.63 5.30 -12.97
N LEU A 57 -10.84 4.86 -11.98
CA LEU A 57 -10.29 5.76 -10.95
C LEU A 57 -9.41 6.83 -11.58
N ALA A 58 -8.51 6.47 -12.51
CA ALA A 58 -7.68 7.41 -13.25
C ALA A 58 -8.51 8.42 -14.04
N ALA A 59 -9.57 7.98 -14.70
CA ALA A 59 -10.50 8.87 -15.42
C ALA A 59 -11.21 9.83 -14.45
N HIS A 60 -11.65 9.35 -13.29
CA HIS A 60 -12.34 10.16 -12.29
C HIS A 60 -11.43 11.23 -11.69
N VAL A 61 -10.20 10.91 -11.27
CA VAL A 61 -9.29 11.90 -10.66
C VAL A 61 -8.85 12.97 -11.66
N ARG A 62 -8.79 12.65 -12.96
CA ARG A 62 -8.45 13.59 -14.02
C ARG A 62 -9.55 14.61 -14.28
N THR A 63 -10.82 14.22 -14.23
CA THR A 63 -11.98 15.05 -14.56
C THR A 63 -13.12 14.86 -13.57
N PRO A 64 -12.96 15.27 -12.30
CA PRO A 64 -13.97 15.01 -11.26
C PRO A 64 -15.35 15.61 -11.59
N ALA A 65 -15.38 16.84 -12.14
CA ALA A 65 -16.61 17.56 -12.43
C ALA A 65 -17.45 16.97 -13.58
N SER A 66 -16.83 16.20 -14.46
CA SER A 66 -17.50 15.53 -15.59
C SER A 66 -17.70 14.02 -15.37
N SER A 67 -17.19 13.50 -14.27
CA SER A 67 -17.35 12.08 -13.94
C SER A 67 -18.76 11.82 -13.42
N THR A 68 -19.51 10.97 -14.13
CA THR A 68 -20.79 10.44 -13.68
C THR A 68 -20.64 9.23 -12.75
N LEU A 69 -19.39 8.78 -12.55
CA LEU A 69 -19.09 7.64 -11.69
C LEU A 69 -19.10 8.07 -10.22
N ASP A 70 -19.92 7.44 -9.43
CA ASP A 70 -19.81 7.48 -7.98
C ASP A 70 -18.51 6.75 -7.59
N PRO A 71 -17.56 7.40 -6.87
CA PRO A 71 -16.34 6.75 -6.39
C PRO A 71 -16.59 5.47 -5.59
N GLN A 72 -17.76 5.35 -4.95
CA GLN A 72 -18.15 4.14 -4.22
C GLN A 72 -18.33 2.94 -5.17
N THR A 73 -18.73 3.16 -6.42
CA THR A 73 -18.89 2.09 -7.40
C THR A 73 -17.56 1.57 -7.96
N LEU A 74 -16.46 2.31 -7.77
CA LEU A 74 -15.13 1.89 -8.21
C LEU A 74 -14.56 0.73 -7.38
N ARG A 75 -15.18 0.45 -6.23
CA ARG A 75 -14.64 -0.46 -5.23
C ARG A 75 -15.36 -1.80 -5.25
N ARG A 76 -14.59 -2.86 -5.04
CA ARG A 76 -15.11 -4.19 -4.69
C ARG A 76 -15.06 -4.35 -3.18
N ILE A 77 -16.06 -4.99 -2.59
CA ILE A 77 -16.03 -5.32 -1.18
C ILE A 77 -15.33 -6.66 -0.99
N TYR A 78 -14.34 -6.65 -0.13
CA TYR A 78 -13.62 -7.82 0.36
C TYR A 78 -14.06 -8.14 1.80
N ARG A 79 -13.37 -9.01 2.50
CA ARG A 79 -13.68 -9.37 3.91
C ARG A 79 -13.60 -8.13 4.82
N ASN A 80 -14.46 -8.08 5.87
CA ASN A 80 -14.48 -7.02 6.87
C ASN A 80 -14.64 -5.61 6.27
N ASP A 81 -15.48 -5.48 5.23
CA ASP A 81 -15.78 -4.21 4.55
C ASP A 81 -14.55 -3.50 3.94
N VAL A 82 -13.46 -4.22 3.73
CA VAL A 82 -12.32 -3.71 2.97
C VAL A 82 -12.75 -3.50 1.53
N SER A 83 -12.59 -2.29 1.05
CA SER A 83 -12.85 -1.94 -0.36
C SER A 83 -11.59 -2.18 -1.21
N VAL A 84 -11.78 -2.56 -2.48
CA VAL A 84 -10.67 -2.85 -3.39
C VAL A 84 -10.90 -2.22 -4.75
N VAL A 85 -9.91 -1.50 -5.25
CA VAL A 85 -9.81 -1.04 -6.65
C VAL A 85 -8.79 -1.93 -7.34
N VAL A 86 -9.27 -2.77 -8.25
CA VAL A 86 -8.43 -3.73 -8.99
C VAL A 86 -7.72 -3.09 -10.17
N ALA A 87 -6.53 -3.58 -10.50
CA ALA A 87 -5.81 -3.20 -11.70
C ALA A 87 -6.00 -4.23 -12.83
N PRO A 88 -5.90 -3.81 -14.10
CA PRO A 88 -5.85 -4.73 -15.23
C PRO A 88 -4.54 -5.55 -15.20
N PRO A 89 -4.51 -6.74 -15.83
CA PRO A 89 -3.29 -7.56 -15.88
C PRO A 89 -2.20 -6.98 -16.81
N SER A 90 -2.53 -6.04 -17.70
CA SER A 90 -1.56 -5.40 -18.60
C SER A 90 -0.75 -4.32 -17.87
N ALA A 91 0.57 -4.49 -17.85
CA ALA A 91 1.52 -3.52 -17.28
C ALA A 91 1.38 -2.13 -17.93
N GLU A 92 1.20 -2.07 -19.26
CA GLU A 92 1.06 -0.82 -20.01
C GLU A 92 -0.18 -0.05 -19.58
N GLN A 93 -1.30 -0.74 -19.38
CA GLN A 93 -2.55 -0.11 -18.92
C GLN A 93 -2.41 0.40 -17.48
N VAL A 94 -1.75 -0.36 -16.61
CA VAL A 94 -1.48 0.07 -15.23
C VAL A 94 -0.58 1.29 -15.24
N ILE A 95 0.56 1.26 -15.96
CA ILE A 95 1.49 2.39 -16.05
C ILE A 95 0.78 3.65 -16.56
N ALA A 96 -0.06 3.52 -17.58
CA ALA A 96 -0.84 4.65 -18.10
C ALA A 96 -1.81 5.21 -17.06
N ALA A 97 -2.52 4.35 -16.32
CA ALA A 97 -3.42 4.78 -15.25
C ALA A 97 -2.65 5.45 -14.10
N LEU A 98 -1.52 4.86 -13.66
CA LEU A 98 -0.68 5.42 -12.59
C LEU A 98 -0.09 6.79 -12.97
N SER A 99 0.27 7.01 -14.23
CA SER A 99 0.76 8.32 -14.70
C SER A 99 -0.30 9.42 -14.56
N ILE A 100 -1.59 9.05 -14.61
CA ILE A 100 -2.70 9.98 -14.38
C ILE A 100 -2.98 10.14 -12.87
N ILE A 101 -2.90 9.06 -12.09
CA ILE A 101 -3.22 9.05 -10.66
C ILE A 101 -2.12 9.75 -9.84
N ALA A 102 -0.86 9.58 -10.20
CA ALA A 102 0.28 10.03 -9.41
C ALA A 102 0.22 11.52 -8.99
N PRO A 103 -0.09 12.48 -9.87
CA PRO A 103 -0.25 13.88 -9.47
C PRO A 103 -1.39 14.14 -8.49
N HIS A 104 -2.36 13.21 -8.40
CA HIS A 104 -3.54 13.33 -7.55
C HIS A 104 -3.46 12.50 -6.27
N THR A 105 -2.30 11.87 -5.98
CA THR A 105 -2.15 10.98 -4.83
C THR A 105 -2.64 11.60 -3.53
N LYS A 106 -2.27 12.85 -3.23
CA LYS A 106 -2.63 13.54 -1.97
C LYS A 106 -4.13 13.81 -1.77
N THR A 107 -4.96 13.53 -2.74
CA THR A 107 -6.41 13.75 -2.67
C THR A 107 -7.23 12.48 -2.88
N ILE A 108 -6.56 11.35 -3.11
CA ILE A 108 -7.25 10.09 -3.47
C ILE A 108 -8.07 9.52 -2.30
N ASP A 109 -7.62 9.74 -1.07
CA ASP A 109 -8.34 9.42 0.15
C ASP A 109 -9.66 10.18 0.27
N LYS A 110 -9.66 11.45 -0.11
CA LYS A 110 -10.88 12.29 -0.15
C LYS A 110 -11.83 11.84 -1.24
N VAL A 111 -11.29 11.47 -2.41
CA VAL A 111 -12.09 10.93 -3.52
C VAL A 111 -12.78 9.63 -3.12
N LEU A 112 -12.09 8.75 -2.43
CA LEU A 112 -12.63 7.45 -2.01
C LEU A 112 -13.39 7.50 -0.67
N GLY A 113 -13.21 8.55 0.14
CA GLY A 113 -13.85 8.71 1.43
C GLY A 113 -13.38 7.71 2.50
N THR A 114 -12.19 7.15 2.35
CA THR A 114 -11.61 6.13 3.24
C THR A 114 -10.11 6.34 3.40
N ASP A 115 -9.50 5.71 4.40
CA ASP A 115 -8.06 5.48 4.38
C ASP A 115 -7.69 4.65 3.14
N VAL A 116 -6.48 4.83 2.60
CA VAL A 116 -6.08 4.19 1.35
C VAL A 116 -4.76 3.44 1.52
N ILE A 117 -4.74 2.17 1.16
CA ILE A 117 -3.52 1.36 1.05
C ILE A 117 -3.23 1.13 -0.43
N ILE A 118 -2.13 1.68 -0.94
CA ILE A 118 -1.72 1.56 -2.35
C ILE A 118 -0.63 0.50 -2.45
N ASN A 119 -0.97 -0.64 -3.04
CA ASN A 119 -0.01 -1.70 -3.32
C ASN A 119 0.73 -1.39 -4.63
N VAL A 120 2.00 -0.99 -4.52
CA VAL A 120 2.86 -0.65 -5.67
C VAL A 120 3.71 -1.82 -6.17
N GLY A 121 3.44 -3.03 -5.69
CA GLY A 121 4.20 -4.20 -6.10
C GLY A 121 5.68 -4.12 -5.70
N ARG A 122 6.55 -4.53 -6.59
CA ARG A 122 7.98 -4.40 -6.38
C ARG A 122 8.42 -2.94 -6.55
N VAL A 123 8.96 -2.36 -5.48
CA VAL A 123 9.43 -0.96 -5.50
C VAL A 123 10.51 -0.80 -6.56
N ARG A 124 10.27 0.09 -7.52
CA ARG A 124 11.22 0.47 -8.56
C ARG A 124 11.24 2.00 -8.67
N PRO A 125 12.41 2.64 -8.66
CA PRO A 125 12.53 4.05 -8.98
C PRO A 125 12.19 4.30 -10.46
N ASN A 126 11.92 5.55 -10.78
CA ASN A 126 11.67 6.00 -12.16
C ASN A 126 10.44 5.35 -12.83
N THR A 127 9.42 5.01 -12.04
CA THR A 127 8.08 4.62 -12.50
C THR A 127 7.06 5.63 -12.02
N PRO A 128 5.86 5.72 -12.60
CA PRO A 128 4.78 6.57 -12.06
C PRO A 128 4.47 6.27 -10.58
N ALA A 129 4.65 5.02 -10.14
CA ALA A 129 4.51 4.64 -8.73
C ALA A 129 5.51 5.36 -7.81
N SER A 130 6.66 5.85 -8.33
CA SER A 130 7.63 6.62 -7.53
C SER A 130 7.06 7.94 -7.02
N GLU A 131 6.24 8.62 -7.81
CA GLU A 131 5.56 9.85 -7.39
C GLU A 131 4.51 9.55 -6.33
N ILE A 132 3.75 8.44 -6.49
CA ILE A 132 2.80 7.97 -5.50
C ILE A 132 3.52 7.68 -4.17
N MET A 133 4.66 6.99 -4.22
CA MET A 133 5.47 6.69 -3.03
C MET A 133 5.98 7.95 -2.34
N ARG A 134 6.45 8.96 -3.09
CA ARG A 134 6.90 10.23 -2.50
C ARG A 134 5.76 11.02 -1.86
N ALA A 135 4.58 10.98 -2.45
CA ALA A 135 3.41 11.72 -1.99
C ALA A 135 2.66 11.05 -0.84
N ALA A 136 2.91 9.75 -0.58
CA ALA A 136 2.24 9.01 0.47
C ALA A 136 2.64 9.50 1.88
N ASP A 137 1.71 9.42 2.80
CA ASP A 137 1.94 9.78 4.21
C ASP A 137 2.83 8.74 4.92
N THR A 138 2.57 7.46 4.66
CA THR A 138 3.33 6.35 5.23
C THR A 138 3.77 5.37 4.15
N ARG A 139 5.01 4.88 4.25
CA ARG A 139 5.57 3.88 3.35
C ARG A 139 5.93 2.64 4.14
N LEU A 140 5.28 1.53 3.80
CA LEU A 140 5.49 0.23 4.41
C LEU A 140 6.19 -0.71 3.43
N LEU A 141 7.40 -1.10 3.76
CA LEU A 141 8.12 -2.10 2.98
C LEU A 141 7.88 -3.46 3.60
N ILE A 142 7.34 -4.37 2.81
CA ILE A 142 7.04 -5.72 3.26
C ILE A 142 8.15 -6.64 2.78
N SER A 143 8.83 -7.31 3.71
CA SER A 143 9.97 -8.17 3.43
C SER A 143 9.84 -9.48 4.19
N ARG A 144 10.26 -10.58 3.56
CA ARG A 144 10.53 -11.81 4.29
C ARG A 144 11.84 -11.64 5.07
N THR A 145 12.02 -12.48 6.08
CA THR A 145 13.26 -12.54 6.86
C THR A 145 14.24 -13.63 6.35
N ASP A 146 14.08 -14.09 5.10
CA ASP A 146 15.04 -14.97 4.45
C ASP A 146 16.27 -14.18 3.99
N LEU A 147 17.44 -14.83 3.95
CA LEU A 147 18.71 -14.16 3.71
C LEU A 147 18.76 -13.39 2.38
N ASP A 148 18.22 -13.97 1.32
CA ASP A 148 18.18 -13.38 0.00
C ASP A 148 17.30 -12.12 -0.06
N ASP A 149 16.15 -12.13 0.66
CA ASP A 149 15.29 -10.96 0.78
C ASP A 149 15.95 -9.84 1.62
N VAL A 150 16.62 -10.20 2.72
CA VAL A 150 17.35 -9.25 3.56
C VAL A 150 18.51 -8.62 2.79
N VAL A 151 19.29 -9.41 2.07
CA VAL A 151 20.39 -8.93 1.21
C VAL A 151 19.85 -7.99 0.12
N ALA A 152 18.77 -8.38 -0.54
CA ALA A 152 18.13 -7.53 -1.55
C ALA A 152 17.65 -6.19 -0.96
N LEU A 153 17.11 -6.22 0.26
CA LEU A 153 16.66 -5.03 0.97
C LEU A 153 17.84 -4.11 1.31
N VAL A 154 18.90 -4.63 1.93
CA VAL A 154 20.11 -3.87 2.29
C VAL A 154 20.73 -3.20 1.08
N HIS A 155 20.90 -3.94 -0.02
CA HIS A 155 21.46 -3.39 -1.26
C HIS A 155 20.61 -2.27 -1.87
N ARG A 156 19.31 -2.28 -1.65
CA ARG A 156 18.39 -1.30 -2.24
C ARG A 156 18.10 -0.11 -1.33
N GLN A 157 18.45 -0.16 -0.05
CA GLN A 157 18.19 0.93 0.89
C GLN A 157 18.63 2.31 0.38
N PRO A 158 19.84 2.52 -0.15
CA PRO A 158 20.25 3.84 -0.63
C PRO A 158 19.30 4.40 -1.69
N LEU A 159 18.88 3.56 -2.63
CA LEU A 159 17.98 3.93 -3.71
C LEU A 159 16.56 4.21 -3.20
N LEU A 160 16.08 3.43 -2.23
CA LEU A 160 14.76 3.58 -1.67
C LEU A 160 14.62 4.81 -0.77
N LYS A 161 15.73 5.27 -0.14
CA LYS A 161 15.77 6.54 0.62
C LYS A 161 15.40 7.75 -0.22
N GLU A 162 15.67 7.72 -1.51
CA GLU A 162 15.26 8.80 -2.44
C GLU A 162 13.74 8.94 -2.58
N LEU A 163 13.00 7.89 -2.24
CA LEU A 163 11.53 7.87 -2.26
C LEU A 163 10.90 8.27 -0.92
N GLY A 164 11.70 8.40 0.12
CA GLY A 164 11.33 8.81 1.48
C GLY A 164 11.71 7.79 2.54
N GLU A 165 11.29 8.05 3.77
CA GLU A 165 11.49 7.15 4.91
C GLU A 165 10.52 5.97 4.85
N TRP A 166 11.01 4.80 5.21
CA TRP A 166 10.25 3.55 5.19
C TRP A 166 10.16 2.94 6.58
N GLN A 167 9.07 2.23 6.82
CA GLN A 167 8.92 1.31 7.94
C GLN A 167 8.79 -0.11 7.38
N VAL A 168 9.39 -1.08 8.04
CA VAL A 168 9.41 -2.46 7.55
C VAL A 168 8.46 -3.33 8.34
N LEU A 169 7.62 -4.07 7.61
CA LEU A 169 6.82 -5.18 8.13
C LEU A 169 7.45 -6.50 7.68
N ALA A 170 7.80 -7.36 8.62
CA ALA A 170 8.22 -8.71 8.32
C ALA A 170 7.00 -9.54 7.88
N ALA A 171 7.17 -10.41 6.90
CA ALA A 171 6.11 -11.29 6.38
C ALA A 171 6.58 -12.75 6.36
N GLY A 172 6.89 -13.27 7.54
CA GLY A 172 7.45 -14.59 7.71
C GLY A 172 8.88 -14.72 7.19
N GLY A 173 9.42 -15.93 7.18
CA GLY A 173 10.77 -16.25 6.76
C GLY A 173 11.52 -17.04 7.84
N ARG A 174 12.81 -17.29 7.61
CA ARG A 174 13.61 -18.18 8.45
C ARG A 174 14.17 -17.48 9.68
N TYR A 175 14.58 -16.22 9.56
CA TYR A 175 15.25 -15.46 10.60
C TYR A 175 14.26 -14.68 11.47
N LYS A 176 14.70 -14.33 12.69
CA LYS A 176 13.88 -13.52 13.60
C LYS A 176 13.85 -12.06 13.17
N ILE A 177 12.81 -11.35 13.58
CA ILE A 177 12.67 -9.91 13.32
C ILE A 177 13.86 -9.10 13.84
N ASP A 178 14.39 -9.46 15.02
CA ASP A 178 15.54 -8.77 15.61
C ASP A 178 16.82 -8.91 14.76
N GLU A 179 16.97 -9.98 13.98
CA GLU A 179 18.08 -10.17 13.06
C GLU A 179 17.91 -9.29 11.82
N LEU A 180 16.68 -9.21 11.29
CA LEU A 180 16.36 -8.25 10.22
C LEU A 180 16.62 -6.82 10.69
N ALA A 181 16.12 -6.45 11.88
CA ALA A 181 16.29 -5.09 12.44
C ALA A 181 17.75 -4.68 12.63
N LYS A 182 18.67 -5.63 12.86
CA LYS A 182 20.10 -5.36 12.93
C LYS A 182 20.77 -5.17 11.57
N ALA A 183 20.18 -5.71 10.51
CA ALA A 183 20.74 -5.67 9.18
C ALA A 183 20.34 -4.43 8.38
N ILE A 184 19.25 -3.77 8.77
CA ILE A 184 18.67 -2.64 8.05
C ILE A 184 18.63 -1.37 8.91
N GLU A 185 18.59 -0.20 8.27
CA GLU A 185 18.58 1.09 8.96
C GLU A 185 17.15 1.55 9.33
N TRP A 186 16.13 0.97 8.69
CA TRP A 186 14.73 1.35 8.95
C TRP A 186 14.11 0.56 10.09
N PRO A 187 13.12 1.14 10.81
CA PRO A 187 12.45 0.42 11.88
C PRO A 187 11.67 -0.78 11.34
N VAL A 188 11.91 -1.94 11.92
CA VAL A 188 11.05 -3.13 11.74
C VAL A 188 9.96 -3.07 12.79
N ILE A 189 8.74 -2.76 12.38
CA ILE A 189 7.67 -2.37 13.29
C ILE A 189 6.80 -3.54 13.78
N ALA A 190 6.65 -4.60 12.99
CA ALA A 190 5.90 -5.81 13.37
C ALA A 190 6.15 -6.98 12.41
N ASP A 191 5.69 -8.17 12.82
CA ASP A 191 5.47 -9.32 11.94
C ASP A 191 4.02 -9.33 11.46
N LEU A 192 3.83 -9.28 10.16
CA LEU A 192 2.51 -9.28 9.54
C LEU A 192 1.85 -10.68 9.56
N LEU A 193 2.65 -11.74 9.71
CA LEU A 193 2.21 -13.13 9.81
C LEU A 193 2.64 -13.76 11.14
N PRO A 194 2.20 -13.21 12.28
CA PRO A 194 2.67 -13.61 13.59
C PRO A 194 2.24 -15.06 13.90
N SER A 195 3.16 -15.83 14.45
CA SER A 195 2.91 -17.24 14.84
C SER A 195 2.36 -17.39 16.25
N ASP A 196 2.36 -16.32 17.06
CA ASP A 196 1.92 -16.35 18.45
C ASP A 196 1.01 -15.17 18.83
N ARG A 197 0.32 -15.28 19.97
CA ARG A 197 -0.66 -14.28 20.44
C ARG A 197 -0.02 -12.94 20.80
N ARG A 198 1.23 -12.93 21.29
CA ARG A 198 1.92 -11.69 21.70
C ARG A 198 2.28 -10.87 20.45
N SER A 199 2.87 -11.54 19.46
CA SER A 199 3.21 -10.90 18.17
C SER A 199 1.94 -10.43 17.43
N SER A 200 0.83 -11.18 17.53
CA SER A 200 -0.48 -10.73 17.00
C SER A 200 -0.99 -9.46 17.70
N ALA A 201 -0.82 -9.36 19.02
CA ALA A 201 -1.22 -8.16 19.76
C ALA A 201 -0.34 -6.96 19.40
N VAL A 202 0.98 -7.16 19.24
CA VAL A 202 1.91 -6.12 18.77
C VAL A 202 1.51 -5.63 17.38
N LEU A 203 1.22 -6.54 16.45
CA LEU A 203 0.80 -6.17 15.10
C LEU A 203 -0.46 -5.29 15.12
N LYS A 204 -1.50 -5.71 15.86
CA LYS A 204 -2.75 -4.93 15.98
C LYS A 204 -2.52 -3.54 16.56
N LEU A 205 -1.69 -3.42 17.60
CA LEU A 205 -1.35 -2.14 18.21
C LEU A 205 -0.56 -1.25 17.23
N THR A 206 0.39 -1.83 16.51
CA THR A 206 1.18 -1.12 15.50
C THR A 206 0.30 -0.56 14.40
N ILE A 207 -0.62 -1.38 13.87
CA ILE A 207 -1.56 -0.94 12.83
C ILE A 207 -2.49 0.16 13.36
N ALA A 208 -3.02 0.02 14.58
CA ALA A 208 -3.85 1.05 15.20
C ALA A 208 -3.07 2.37 15.39
N ASN A 209 -1.81 2.31 15.77
CA ASN A 209 -0.94 3.49 15.88
C ASN A 209 -0.68 4.14 14.51
N LEU A 210 -0.40 3.36 13.47
CA LEU A 210 -0.25 3.87 12.11
C LEU A 210 -1.50 4.63 11.65
N ALA A 211 -2.68 4.09 11.91
CA ALA A 211 -3.95 4.72 11.55
C ALA A 211 -4.25 5.99 12.37
N SER A 212 -3.84 6.05 13.65
CA SER A 212 -4.15 7.17 14.55
C SER A 212 -3.16 8.32 14.46
N THR A 213 -1.88 8.07 14.22
CA THR A 213 -0.85 9.11 14.09
C THR A 213 -1.21 10.11 12.98
N GLN A 214 -1.84 9.63 11.94
CA GLN A 214 -2.26 10.40 10.79
C GLN A 214 -3.50 11.27 11.07
N HIS A 215 -4.44 10.79 11.90
CA HIS A 215 -5.59 11.61 12.34
C HIS A 215 -5.17 12.82 13.17
N SER A 216 -4.07 12.72 13.92
CA SER A 216 -3.54 13.82 14.75
C SER A 216 -2.87 14.90 13.89
N ILE A 217 -2.21 14.55 12.80
CA ILE A 217 -1.59 15.50 11.87
C ILE A 217 -2.66 16.28 11.12
N ASP A 218 -3.69 15.60 10.61
CA ASP A 218 -4.84 16.23 9.92
C ASP A 218 -5.60 17.24 10.82
N LEU A 219 -5.68 16.98 12.13
CA LEU A 219 -6.31 17.90 13.08
C LEU A 219 -5.47 19.14 13.35
N VAL A 220 -4.15 19.02 13.37
CA VAL A 220 -3.22 20.17 13.57
C VAL A 220 -3.22 21.05 12.32
N ASP A 221 -3.18 20.48 11.13
CA ASP A 221 -3.20 21.24 9.87
C ASP A 221 -4.54 21.99 9.67
N ARG A 222 -5.66 21.43 10.13
CA ARG A 222 -6.98 22.09 10.09
C ARG A 222 -7.14 23.18 11.17
N ALA A 223 -6.36 23.13 12.23
CA ALA A 223 -6.38 24.14 13.30
C ALA A 223 -5.48 25.33 12.98
N VAL A 224 -4.58 25.21 12.01
CA VAL A 224 -3.61 26.25 11.59
C VAL A 224 -4.02 26.92 10.27
N ALA A 225 -5.02 26.41 9.56
CA ALA A 225 -5.61 26.97 8.33
C ALA A 225 -6.90 27.72 8.63
#